data_56adbeefe71a8335b2f2ccf1036facc5
#
_entry.id   56adbeefe71a8335b2f2ccf1036facc5
#
_cell.length_a   1.000
_cell.length_b   1.000
_cell.length_c   1.000
_cell.angle_alpha   90.00
_cell.angle_beta   90.00
_cell.angle_gamma   90.00
#
_symmetry.space_group_name_H-M   'P 1'
#
loop_
_entity.id
_entity.type
_entity.pdbx_description
1 polymer ?
#
loop_
_entity_poly.entity_id
_entity_poly.type
_entity_poly.pdbx_seq_one_letter_code
_entity_poly.pdbx_strand_id
1 'polypeptide(L)'
;MLFLMTAADHTQIDRLRRHVTDMCRGWDVAQVRAVVAETLHEVVHPLVFDEAAELIATHRARGDDVVLVSASGREMVEPIGAMLGVDHVAASEMEVVEGHYTGEIEVYLYGAAKTTAMIALAEQHDYDLSTCYAYSDSITDVPMLTAVGHPYVVNPDRHLRRHARDAGWPILTFSRPASRRSRQLPARLRTVLGSPLAAVALAVGAAVATARLAGFASRRHPGRPTDVV
;
A
#
# COMPACT_ATOMS: atom_id res chain seq x y z
N MET A 1 -9.41 -21.07 6.24
CA MET A 1 -9.53 -20.62 7.63
C MET A 1 -9.30 -19.11 7.60
N LEU A 2 -10.38 -18.36 7.65
CA LEU A 2 -10.39 -16.90 7.50
C LEU A 2 -9.91 -16.31 8.83
N PHE A 3 -8.70 -15.75 8.87
CA PHE A 3 -8.27 -14.97 10.03
C PHE A 3 -9.13 -13.69 10.06
N LEU A 4 -10.15 -13.70 10.87
CA LEU A 4 -10.82 -12.52 11.38
C LEU A 4 -9.78 -11.78 12.24
N MET A 5 -9.10 -10.80 11.67
CA MET A 5 -8.33 -9.82 12.46
C MET A 5 -9.33 -8.87 13.14
N THR A 6 -9.94 -9.33 14.21
CA THR A 6 -10.41 -8.49 15.30
C THR A 6 -9.22 -7.67 15.76
N ALA A 7 -9.42 -6.38 16.10
CA ALA A 7 -8.44 -5.43 16.63
C ALA A 7 -7.22 -6.15 17.18
N ALA A 8 -6.36 -6.58 16.27
CA ALA A 8 -5.22 -7.42 16.61
C ALA A 8 -4.36 -6.52 17.46
N ASP A 9 -4.13 -6.95 18.64
CA ASP A 9 -3.25 -6.38 19.61
C ASP A 9 -2.02 -5.85 18.87
N HIS A 10 -1.74 -4.57 18.97
CA HIS A 10 -0.56 -3.93 18.35
C HIS A 10 0.70 -4.75 18.60
N THR A 11 0.75 -5.46 19.73
CA THR A 11 1.79 -6.43 20.09
C THR A 11 1.91 -7.61 19.13
N GLN A 12 0.83 -8.10 18.53
CA GLN A 12 0.89 -9.21 17.58
C GLN A 12 1.40 -8.74 16.21
N ILE A 13 0.97 -7.55 15.78
CA ILE A 13 1.45 -6.93 14.54
C ILE A 13 2.95 -6.64 14.65
N ASP A 14 3.40 -6.10 15.79
CA ASP A 14 4.81 -5.81 16.04
C ASP A 14 5.68 -7.10 16.14
N ARG A 15 5.14 -8.18 16.68
CA ARG A 15 5.86 -9.48 16.69
C ARG A 15 5.98 -10.05 15.28
N LEU A 16 4.89 -10.02 14.50
CA LEU A 16 4.92 -10.50 13.12
C LEU A 16 5.89 -9.67 12.27
N ARG A 17 5.85 -8.34 12.41
CA ARG A 17 6.75 -7.42 11.73
C ARG A 17 8.23 -7.77 12.04
N ARG A 18 8.60 -7.85 13.32
CA ARG A 18 9.97 -8.22 13.74
C ARG A 18 10.39 -9.58 13.18
N HIS A 19 9.51 -10.55 13.22
CA HIS A 19 9.82 -11.88 12.67
C HIS A 19 10.09 -11.83 11.17
N VAL A 20 9.30 -11.07 10.40
CA VAL A 20 9.49 -10.91 8.96
C VAL A 20 10.79 -10.16 8.65
N THR A 21 11.08 -9.06 9.37
CA THR A 21 12.31 -8.31 9.14
C THR A 21 13.56 -9.09 9.52
N ASP A 22 13.53 -9.83 10.64
CA ASP A 22 14.62 -10.72 11.03
C ASP A 22 14.88 -11.82 9.99
N MET A 23 13.85 -12.36 9.36
CA MET A 23 13.99 -13.34 8.27
C MET A 23 14.67 -12.74 7.04
N CYS A 24 14.49 -11.45 6.78
CA CYS A 24 15.10 -10.77 5.64
C CYS A 24 16.58 -10.40 5.88
N ARG A 25 17.09 -10.50 7.11
CA ARG A 25 18.46 -10.15 7.44
C ARG A 25 19.47 -10.87 6.56
N GLY A 26 20.38 -10.08 5.95
CA GLY A 26 21.42 -10.58 5.05
C GLY A 26 20.94 -10.89 3.63
N TRP A 27 19.69 -10.64 3.29
CA TRP A 27 19.23 -10.83 1.93
C TRP A 27 19.66 -9.68 1.03
N ASP A 28 20.05 -10.03 -0.19
CA ASP A 28 20.39 -9.07 -1.23
C ASP A 28 19.12 -8.37 -1.75
N VAL A 29 19.13 -7.04 -1.71
CA VAL A 29 17.97 -6.21 -2.10
C VAL A 29 17.64 -6.37 -3.58
N ALA A 30 18.66 -6.51 -4.45
CA ALA A 30 18.44 -6.67 -5.89
C ALA A 30 17.78 -8.02 -6.20
N GLN A 31 18.17 -9.09 -5.47
CA GLN A 31 17.51 -10.39 -5.59
C GLN A 31 16.03 -10.32 -5.14
N VAL A 32 15.75 -9.64 -4.03
CA VAL A 32 14.37 -9.46 -3.57
C VAL A 32 13.55 -8.71 -4.60
N ARG A 33 14.08 -7.61 -5.16
CA ARG A 33 13.41 -6.84 -6.24
C ARG A 33 13.16 -7.69 -7.48
N ALA A 34 14.11 -8.53 -7.89
CA ALA A 34 13.95 -9.42 -9.03
C ALA A 34 12.83 -10.44 -8.80
N VAL A 35 12.79 -11.09 -7.63
CA VAL A 35 11.73 -12.05 -7.28
C VAL A 35 10.35 -11.37 -7.22
N VAL A 36 10.27 -10.17 -6.66
CA VAL A 36 9.02 -9.39 -6.65
C VAL A 36 8.58 -9.08 -8.08
N ALA A 37 9.47 -8.60 -8.94
CA ALA A 37 9.15 -8.27 -10.34
C ALA A 37 8.63 -9.49 -11.13
N GLU A 38 9.22 -10.68 -10.92
CA GLU A 38 8.79 -11.92 -11.58
C GLU A 38 7.42 -12.40 -11.10
N THR A 39 7.12 -12.22 -9.83
CA THR A 39 5.90 -12.79 -9.23
C THR A 39 4.74 -11.81 -9.14
N LEU A 40 5.01 -10.51 -9.24
CA LEU A 40 4.04 -9.45 -9.04
C LEU A 40 2.78 -9.63 -9.88
N HIS A 41 2.95 -9.84 -11.18
CA HIS A 41 1.82 -9.90 -12.11
C HIS A 41 0.93 -11.10 -11.86
N GLU A 42 1.51 -12.24 -11.49
CA GLU A 42 0.76 -13.48 -11.22
C GLU A 42 0.07 -13.47 -9.85
N VAL A 43 0.68 -12.80 -8.86
CA VAL A 43 0.19 -12.82 -7.47
C VAL A 43 -0.67 -11.60 -7.15
N VAL A 44 -0.26 -10.41 -7.58
CA VAL A 44 -0.93 -9.16 -7.18
C VAL A 44 -2.06 -8.78 -8.11
N HIS A 45 -1.86 -8.89 -9.43
CA HIS A 45 -2.89 -8.48 -10.38
C HIS A 45 -4.28 -9.13 -10.13
N PRO A 46 -4.40 -10.42 -9.77
CA PRO A 46 -5.69 -11.02 -9.44
C PRO A 46 -6.34 -10.49 -8.16
N LEU A 47 -5.57 -9.80 -7.30
CA LEU A 47 -6.04 -9.23 -6.04
C LEU A 47 -6.51 -7.78 -6.18
N VAL A 48 -6.16 -7.12 -7.28
CA VAL A 48 -6.62 -5.75 -7.56
C VAL A 48 -8.11 -5.81 -7.92
N PHE A 49 -8.89 -4.91 -7.34
CA PHE A 49 -10.28 -4.73 -7.72
C PHE A 49 -10.37 -3.87 -8.98
N ASP A 50 -11.23 -4.26 -9.94
CA ASP A 50 -11.50 -3.46 -11.14
C ASP A 50 -11.97 -2.05 -10.78
N GLU A 51 -12.81 -1.95 -9.74
CA GLU A 51 -13.31 -0.67 -9.23
C GLU A 51 -12.18 0.23 -8.72
N ALA A 52 -11.12 -0.35 -8.14
CA ALA A 52 -9.95 0.43 -7.71
C ALA A 52 -9.17 0.97 -8.91
N ALA A 53 -8.96 0.13 -9.93
CA ALA A 53 -8.28 0.55 -11.16
C ALA A 53 -9.08 1.64 -11.91
N GLU A 54 -10.41 1.49 -11.98
CA GLU A 54 -11.32 2.49 -12.57
C GLU A 54 -11.28 3.82 -11.79
N LEU A 55 -11.20 3.76 -10.45
CA LEU A 55 -11.10 4.93 -9.59
C LEU A 55 -9.78 5.68 -9.81
N ILE A 56 -8.65 4.97 -9.85
CA ILE A 56 -7.34 5.53 -10.18
C ILE A 56 -7.38 6.20 -11.57
N ALA A 57 -7.90 5.51 -12.57
CA ALA A 57 -8.03 6.06 -13.92
C ALA A 57 -8.90 7.33 -13.97
N THR A 58 -9.96 7.37 -13.15
CA THR A 58 -10.85 8.54 -13.05
C THR A 58 -10.13 9.75 -12.46
N HIS A 59 -9.35 9.57 -11.39
CA HIS A 59 -8.54 10.65 -10.82
C HIS A 59 -7.51 11.16 -11.82
N ARG A 60 -6.77 10.28 -12.47
CA ARG A 60 -5.78 10.66 -13.47
C ARG A 60 -6.39 11.39 -14.66
N ALA A 61 -7.57 10.96 -15.13
CA ALA A 61 -8.29 11.65 -16.21
C ALA A 61 -8.73 13.08 -15.84
N ARG A 62 -8.85 13.39 -14.55
CA ARG A 62 -9.12 14.73 -14.03
C ARG A 62 -7.86 15.57 -13.87
N GLY A 63 -6.68 14.98 -14.07
CA GLY A 63 -5.39 15.63 -13.80
C GLY A 63 -4.99 15.59 -12.34
N ASP A 64 -5.59 14.73 -11.54
CA ASP A 64 -5.19 14.50 -10.16
C ASP A 64 -3.94 13.59 -10.14
N ASP A 65 -2.94 13.90 -9.31
CA ASP A 65 -1.85 12.98 -9.01
C ASP A 65 -2.37 11.92 -8.02
N VAL A 66 -2.02 10.67 -8.24
CA VAL A 66 -2.40 9.54 -7.40
C VAL A 66 -1.20 9.04 -6.62
N VAL A 67 -1.36 8.92 -5.31
CA VAL A 67 -0.31 8.47 -4.39
C VAL A 67 -0.72 7.16 -3.72
N LEU A 68 0.16 6.17 -3.74
CA LEU A 68 0.00 4.91 -3.01
C LEU A 68 0.76 4.99 -1.69
N VAL A 69 0.06 4.85 -0.56
CA VAL A 69 0.64 4.90 0.80
C VAL A 69 0.47 3.54 1.47
N SER A 70 1.57 2.87 1.83
CA SER A 70 1.52 1.50 2.35
C SER A 70 2.50 1.26 3.50
N ALA A 71 2.09 0.44 4.46
CA ALA A 71 2.96 -0.08 5.52
C ALA A 71 3.87 -1.24 5.04
N SER A 72 3.66 -1.73 3.83
CA SER A 72 4.52 -2.76 3.23
C SER A 72 5.84 -2.18 2.73
N GLY A 73 6.85 -3.04 2.53
CA GLY A 73 8.17 -2.61 2.08
C GLY A 73 8.17 -2.01 0.68
N ARG A 74 9.02 -1.01 0.46
CA ARG A 74 9.16 -0.25 -0.79
C ARG A 74 9.35 -1.15 -2.01
N GLU A 75 10.16 -2.22 -1.88
CA GLU A 75 10.47 -3.15 -2.96
C GLU A 75 9.23 -3.87 -3.53
N MET A 76 8.16 -3.90 -2.74
CA MET A 76 6.87 -4.45 -3.17
C MET A 76 5.92 -3.38 -3.66
N VAL A 77 5.89 -2.25 -2.96
CA VAL A 77 4.87 -1.21 -3.21
C VAL A 77 5.19 -0.42 -4.47
N GLU A 78 6.47 -0.14 -4.76
CA GLU A 78 6.88 0.55 -6.00
C GLU A 78 6.46 -0.20 -7.28
N PRO A 79 6.74 -1.52 -7.45
CA PRO A 79 6.26 -2.26 -8.61
C PRO A 79 4.73 -2.32 -8.71
N ILE A 80 4.02 -2.38 -7.58
CA ILE A 80 2.55 -2.31 -7.54
C ILE A 80 2.09 -0.93 -8.02
N GLY A 81 2.71 0.13 -7.52
CA GLY A 81 2.43 1.50 -7.93
C GLY A 81 2.62 1.70 -9.44
N ALA A 82 3.74 1.20 -9.98
CA ALA A 82 4.02 1.23 -11.42
C ALA A 82 2.98 0.45 -12.23
N MET A 83 2.57 -0.75 -11.76
CA MET A 83 1.52 -1.55 -12.40
C MET A 83 0.15 -0.83 -12.40
N LEU A 84 -0.17 -0.11 -11.34
CA LEU A 84 -1.43 0.65 -11.21
C LEU A 84 -1.35 2.02 -11.87
N GLY A 85 -0.15 2.47 -12.29
CA GLY A 85 0.08 3.76 -12.92
C GLY A 85 -0.10 4.92 -11.96
N VAL A 86 0.23 4.77 -10.66
CA VAL A 86 0.22 5.87 -9.70
C VAL A 86 1.44 6.76 -9.89
N ASP A 87 1.33 8.03 -9.49
CA ASP A 87 2.38 9.04 -9.72
C ASP A 87 3.45 8.99 -8.63
N HIS A 88 3.06 8.67 -7.38
CA HIS A 88 3.98 8.61 -6.24
C HIS A 88 3.69 7.40 -5.35
N VAL A 89 4.73 6.96 -4.65
CA VAL A 89 4.67 5.86 -3.68
C VAL A 89 5.32 6.29 -2.37
N ALA A 90 4.59 6.10 -1.25
CA ALA A 90 5.13 6.14 0.09
C ALA A 90 5.00 4.76 0.73
N ALA A 91 6.12 4.17 1.12
CA ALA A 91 6.17 2.80 1.63
C ALA A 91 7.14 2.69 2.82
N SER A 92 7.01 1.64 3.61
CA SER A 92 8.01 1.34 4.64
C SER A 92 9.34 0.96 4.00
N GLU A 93 10.43 1.29 4.68
CA GLU A 93 11.79 1.03 4.22
C GLU A 93 12.55 0.25 5.27
N MET A 94 13.24 -0.79 4.83
CA MET A 94 14.18 -1.52 5.68
C MET A 94 15.56 -0.89 5.53
N GLU A 95 16.33 -0.90 6.62
CA GLU A 95 17.73 -0.48 6.58
C GLU A 95 18.54 -1.39 5.69
N VAL A 96 19.35 -0.78 4.81
CA VAL A 96 20.21 -1.47 3.84
C VAL A 96 21.66 -1.06 4.04
N VAL A 97 22.54 -2.03 4.25
CA VAL A 97 23.99 -1.82 4.33
C VAL A 97 24.65 -2.71 3.27
N GLU A 98 25.50 -2.11 2.45
CA GLU A 98 26.23 -2.82 1.36
C GLU A 98 25.31 -3.68 0.46
N GLY A 99 24.09 -3.19 0.19
CA GLY A 99 23.11 -3.88 -0.67
C GLY A 99 22.34 -5.01 -0.01
N HIS A 100 22.49 -5.22 1.29
CA HIS A 100 21.82 -6.26 2.06
C HIS A 100 20.96 -5.67 3.17
N TYR A 101 19.81 -6.29 3.47
CA TYR A 101 18.98 -5.89 4.60
C TYR A 101 19.66 -6.21 5.93
N THR A 102 19.66 -5.26 6.85
CA THR A 102 20.16 -5.47 8.22
C THR A 102 19.15 -6.20 9.11
N GLY A 103 17.88 -6.29 8.69
CA GLY A 103 16.78 -6.78 9.50
C GLY A 103 16.10 -5.69 10.34
N GLU A 104 16.60 -4.46 10.29
CA GLU A 104 15.98 -3.31 10.95
C GLU A 104 15.08 -2.53 9.97
N ILE A 105 14.16 -1.74 10.50
CA ILE A 105 13.29 -0.86 9.71
C ILE A 105 13.76 0.57 9.91
N GLU A 106 14.11 1.23 8.82
CA GLU A 106 14.49 2.64 8.80
C GLU A 106 13.25 3.55 8.84
N VAL A 107 12.24 3.24 8.02
CA VAL A 107 10.98 3.98 7.94
C VAL A 107 9.80 3.00 8.05
N TYR A 108 8.94 3.20 9.05
CA TYR A 108 7.73 2.39 9.22
C TYR A 108 6.46 3.21 9.03
N LEU A 109 5.81 3.06 7.87
CA LEU A 109 4.58 3.78 7.51
C LEU A 109 3.32 3.06 8.02
N TYR A 110 3.09 3.11 9.33
CA TYR A 110 1.91 2.52 9.96
C TYR A 110 1.16 3.55 10.80
N GLY A 111 -0.17 3.53 10.73
CA GLY A 111 -1.02 4.43 11.51
C GLY A 111 -0.70 5.91 11.24
N ALA A 112 -0.40 6.69 12.27
CA ALA A 112 -0.12 8.12 12.17
C ALA A 112 1.09 8.45 11.28
N ALA A 113 2.07 7.56 11.12
CA ALA A 113 3.21 7.77 10.23
C ALA A 113 2.80 7.94 8.76
N LYS A 114 1.70 7.32 8.32
CA LYS A 114 1.13 7.54 6.98
C LYS A 114 0.67 8.99 6.81
N THR A 115 0.07 9.57 7.84
CA THR A 115 -0.37 10.97 7.82
C THR A 115 0.83 11.91 7.69
N THR A 116 1.90 11.65 8.44
CA THR A 116 3.13 12.44 8.36
C THR A 116 3.74 12.38 6.96
N ALA A 117 3.82 11.19 6.37
CA ALA A 117 4.33 11.02 5.00
C ALA A 117 3.43 11.71 3.95
N MET A 118 2.11 11.64 4.12
CA MET A 118 1.16 12.32 3.25
C MET A 118 1.30 13.84 3.32
N ILE A 119 1.46 14.41 4.52
CA ILE A 119 1.68 15.85 4.71
C ILE A 119 2.99 16.27 4.05
N ALA A 120 4.09 15.53 4.25
CA ALA A 120 5.37 15.82 3.62
C ALA A 120 5.29 15.79 2.09
N LEU A 121 4.58 14.81 1.51
CA LEU A 121 4.34 14.76 0.07
C LEU A 121 3.47 15.93 -0.40
N ALA A 122 2.45 16.31 0.38
CA ALA A 122 1.60 17.46 0.04
C ALA A 122 2.41 18.76 0.02
N GLU A 123 3.30 18.98 0.99
CA GLU A 123 4.21 20.11 1.01
C GLU A 123 5.20 20.10 -0.16
N GLN A 124 5.78 18.92 -0.47
CA GLN A 124 6.75 18.75 -1.55
C GLN A 124 6.15 19.05 -2.94
N HIS A 125 4.87 18.70 -3.15
CA HIS A 125 4.19 18.79 -4.44
C HIS A 125 3.15 19.93 -4.50
N ASP A 126 3.07 20.76 -3.46
CA ASP A 126 2.13 21.88 -3.34
C ASP A 126 0.65 21.43 -3.45
N TYR A 127 0.32 20.30 -2.78
CA TYR A 127 -1.07 19.81 -2.72
C TYR A 127 -1.83 20.46 -1.57
N ASP A 128 -3.05 20.92 -1.85
CA ASP A 128 -3.99 21.36 -0.82
C ASP A 128 -4.78 20.15 -0.27
N LEU A 129 -4.42 19.70 0.93
CA LEU A 129 -5.07 18.56 1.59
C LEU A 129 -6.59 18.74 1.75
N SER A 130 -7.09 19.98 1.84
CA SER A 130 -8.53 20.25 1.94
C SER A 130 -9.30 19.86 0.67
N THR A 131 -8.61 19.77 -0.47
CA THR A 131 -9.18 19.33 -1.76
C THR A 131 -8.80 17.90 -2.14
N CYS A 132 -7.92 17.26 -1.34
CA CYS A 132 -7.46 15.90 -1.59
C CYS A 132 -8.51 14.85 -1.21
N TYR A 133 -8.42 13.72 -1.90
CA TYR A 133 -9.20 12.51 -1.67
C TYR A 133 -8.32 11.46 -1.01
N ALA A 134 -8.79 10.80 0.05
CA ALA A 134 -8.10 9.66 0.65
C ALA A 134 -9.01 8.44 0.75
N TYR A 135 -8.42 7.27 0.52
CA TYR A 135 -9.11 5.98 0.48
C TYR A 135 -8.40 4.99 1.40
N SER A 136 -9.14 4.31 2.27
CA SER A 136 -8.60 3.23 3.10
C SER A 136 -9.70 2.27 3.56
N ASP A 137 -9.28 1.08 4.01
CA ASP A 137 -10.14 0.04 4.58
C ASP A 137 -9.82 -0.24 6.07
N SER A 138 -8.82 0.44 6.65
CA SER A 138 -8.30 0.17 7.98
C SER A 138 -8.60 1.28 8.98
N ILE A 139 -9.03 0.89 10.20
CA ILE A 139 -9.21 1.83 11.32
C ILE A 139 -7.90 2.57 11.68
N THR A 140 -6.74 1.97 11.42
CA THR A 140 -5.44 2.57 11.70
C THR A 140 -5.14 3.79 10.83
N ASP A 141 -5.87 3.96 9.73
CA ASP A 141 -5.69 5.05 8.77
C ASP A 141 -6.67 6.22 9.00
N VAL A 142 -7.44 6.18 10.10
CA VAL A 142 -8.30 7.32 10.50
C VAL A 142 -7.55 8.64 10.57
N PRO A 143 -6.31 8.73 11.11
CA PRO A 143 -5.57 9.99 11.10
C PRO A 143 -5.33 10.53 9.69
N MET A 144 -5.00 9.67 8.73
CA MET A 144 -4.79 10.03 7.33
C MET A 144 -6.10 10.48 6.66
N LEU A 145 -7.20 9.72 6.88
CA LEU A 145 -8.52 10.05 6.34
C LEU A 145 -9.05 11.38 6.89
N THR A 146 -8.79 11.68 8.15
CA THR A 146 -9.23 12.94 8.80
C THR A 146 -8.45 14.17 8.28
N ALA A 147 -7.24 13.98 7.77
CA ALA A 147 -6.38 15.06 7.33
C ALA A 147 -6.72 15.62 5.94
N VAL A 148 -7.66 14.99 5.21
CA VAL A 148 -8.06 15.41 3.86
C VAL A 148 -9.50 15.92 3.82
N GLY A 149 -9.81 16.71 2.77
CA GLY A 149 -11.19 17.22 2.57
C GLY A 149 -12.19 16.17 2.12
N HIS A 150 -11.73 15.10 1.45
CA HIS A 150 -12.61 14.07 0.87
C HIS A 150 -12.20 12.66 1.30
N PRO A 151 -12.49 12.25 2.56
CA PRO A 151 -12.24 10.90 3.03
C PRO A 151 -13.27 9.90 2.50
N TYR A 152 -12.80 8.74 2.05
CA TYR A 152 -13.62 7.61 1.63
C TYR A 152 -13.11 6.32 2.28
N VAL A 153 -14.02 5.45 2.68
CA VAL A 153 -13.65 4.13 3.18
C VAL A 153 -14.06 3.04 2.19
N VAL A 154 -13.16 2.11 1.88
CA VAL A 154 -13.36 1.05 0.88
C VAL A 154 -13.32 -0.29 1.57
N ASN A 155 -14.39 -1.10 1.44
CA ASN A 155 -14.48 -2.42 2.10
C ASN A 155 -14.01 -2.40 3.57
N PRO A 156 -14.39 -1.37 4.38
CA PRO A 156 -13.78 -1.11 5.66
C PRO A 156 -13.94 -2.27 6.65
N ASP A 157 -12.94 -2.41 7.53
CA ASP A 157 -13.06 -3.25 8.70
C ASP A 157 -14.21 -2.78 9.61
N ARG A 158 -14.58 -3.63 10.60
CA ARG A 158 -15.75 -3.34 11.46
C ARG A 158 -15.61 -2.01 12.20
N HIS A 159 -14.41 -1.68 12.67
CA HIS A 159 -14.17 -0.48 13.46
C HIS A 159 -14.17 0.77 12.59
N LEU A 160 -13.51 0.73 11.44
CA LEU A 160 -13.54 1.83 10.47
C LEU A 160 -14.95 2.03 9.91
N ARG A 161 -15.71 0.97 9.65
CA ARG A 161 -17.09 1.06 9.19
C ARG A 161 -17.97 1.80 10.18
N ARG A 162 -17.79 1.52 11.49
CA ARG A 162 -18.52 2.25 12.55
C ARG A 162 -18.10 3.71 12.56
N HIS A 163 -16.80 3.97 12.61
CA HIS A 163 -16.25 5.33 12.61
C HIS A 163 -16.74 6.14 11.40
N ALA A 164 -16.71 5.56 10.20
CA ALA A 164 -17.15 6.22 8.98
C ALA A 164 -18.65 6.60 9.03
N ARG A 165 -19.50 5.74 9.60
CA ARG A 165 -20.92 6.07 9.80
C ARG A 165 -21.11 7.22 10.77
N ASP A 166 -20.40 7.20 11.89
CA ASP A 166 -20.47 8.23 12.94
C ASP A 166 -19.94 9.58 12.41
N ALA A 167 -18.92 9.56 11.53
CA ALA A 167 -18.31 10.73 10.91
C ALA A 167 -19.01 11.18 9.59
N GLY A 168 -19.98 10.42 9.10
CA GLY A 168 -20.65 10.72 7.82
C GLY A 168 -19.78 10.48 6.58
N TRP A 169 -18.72 9.65 6.68
CA TRP A 169 -17.84 9.35 5.55
C TRP A 169 -18.46 8.35 4.57
N PRO A 170 -18.32 8.57 3.25
CA PRO A 170 -18.80 7.64 2.24
C PRO A 170 -18.14 6.27 2.34
N ILE A 171 -18.96 5.21 2.21
CA ILE A 171 -18.50 3.82 2.21
C ILE A 171 -18.64 3.26 0.80
N LEU A 172 -17.53 2.89 0.20
CA LEU A 172 -17.46 2.21 -1.09
C LEU A 172 -17.36 0.70 -0.88
N THR A 173 -18.00 -0.05 -1.78
CA THR A 173 -17.89 -1.52 -1.78
C THR A 173 -17.33 -1.97 -3.13
N PHE A 174 -16.14 -2.53 -3.11
CA PHE A 174 -15.49 -3.15 -4.27
C PHE A 174 -15.70 -4.65 -4.21
N SER A 175 -16.09 -5.26 -5.30
CA SER A 175 -16.48 -6.67 -5.36
C SER A 175 -15.97 -7.41 -6.59
N ARG A 176 -15.39 -6.71 -7.58
CA ARG A 176 -14.93 -7.26 -8.84
C ARG A 176 -13.41 -7.40 -8.85
N PRO A 177 -12.82 -8.54 -8.38
CA PRO A 177 -11.39 -8.75 -8.55
C PRO A 177 -11.05 -8.90 -10.04
N ALA A 178 -9.95 -8.29 -10.48
CA ALA A 178 -9.51 -8.18 -11.87
C ALA A 178 -9.36 -9.53 -12.61
N SER A 179 -9.35 -10.66 -11.90
CA SER A 179 -9.32 -11.99 -12.52
C SER A 179 -10.10 -13.01 -11.71
N ARG A 180 -11.22 -13.47 -12.27
CA ARG A 180 -11.86 -14.72 -11.85
C ARG A 180 -11.14 -15.98 -12.36
N ARG A 181 -10.10 -15.86 -13.22
CA ARG A 181 -9.57 -16.96 -14.03
C ARG A 181 -8.36 -17.70 -13.46
N SER A 182 -7.70 -17.25 -12.42
CA SER A 182 -6.49 -17.93 -11.92
C SER A 182 -6.53 -18.18 -10.42
N ARG A 183 -7.35 -19.17 -10.00
CA ARG A 183 -7.20 -19.81 -8.67
C ARG A 183 -6.22 -20.99 -8.67
N GLN A 184 -5.55 -21.26 -9.78
CA GLN A 184 -4.51 -22.30 -9.84
C GLN A 184 -3.15 -21.60 -9.80
N LEU A 185 -2.41 -21.82 -8.70
CA LEU A 185 -1.00 -21.44 -8.64
C LEU A 185 -0.28 -22.04 -9.84
N PRO A 186 0.42 -21.23 -10.66
CA PRO A 186 1.15 -21.72 -11.80
C PRO A 186 2.20 -22.74 -11.37
N ALA A 187 2.41 -23.75 -12.20
CA ALA A 187 3.33 -24.87 -11.90
C ALA A 187 4.76 -24.38 -11.58
N ARG A 188 5.17 -23.24 -12.10
CA ARG A 188 6.48 -22.59 -11.83
C ARG A 188 6.61 -22.06 -10.40
N LEU A 189 5.51 -21.61 -9.78
CA LEU A 189 5.51 -21.20 -8.37
C LEU A 189 5.78 -22.39 -7.44
N ARG A 190 5.44 -23.60 -7.86
CA ARG A 190 5.73 -24.85 -7.09
C ARG A 190 7.23 -25.15 -7.01
N THR A 191 8.00 -24.75 -8.01
CA THR A 191 9.47 -24.94 -8.03
C THR A 191 10.20 -23.87 -7.20
N VAL A 192 9.65 -22.66 -7.18
CA VAL A 192 10.13 -21.55 -6.34
C VAL A 192 9.79 -21.80 -4.86
N LEU A 193 8.69 -22.50 -4.54
CA LEU A 193 8.24 -22.82 -3.18
C LEU A 193 9.23 -23.69 -2.35
N GLY A 194 10.28 -24.24 -2.99
CA GLY A 194 11.36 -24.95 -2.29
C GLY A 194 12.54 -24.09 -1.87
N SER A 195 12.53 -22.78 -2.17
CA SER A 195 13.59 -21.85 -1.77
C SER A 195 13.13 -20.97 -0.60
N PRO A 196 14.04 -20.54 0.31
CA PRO A 196 13.70 -19.60 1.37
C PRO A 196 13.11 -18.27 0.83
N LEU A 197 13.47 -17.88 -0.41
CA LEU A 197 12.91 -16.72 -1.12
C LEU A 197 11.44 -16.90 -1.49
N ALA A 198 10.96 -18.12 -1.67
CA ALA A 198 9.56 -18.40 -1.95
C ALA A 198 8.65 -18.25 -0.73
N ALA A 199 9.18 -18.57 0.45
CA ALA A 199 8.46 -18.29 1.70
C ALA A 199 8.20 -16.80 1.87
N VAL A 200 9.09 -15.95 1.34
CA VAL A 200 8.93 -14.49 1.31
C VAL A 200 7.93 -14.05 0.26
N ALA A 201 7.97 -14.59 -0.95
CA ALA A 201 6.96 -14.28 -1.97
C ALA A 201 5.54 -14.67 -1.50
N LEU A 202 5.41 -15.75 -0.72
CA LEU A 202 4.15 -16.16 -0.09
C LEU A 202 3.78 -15.30 1.13
N ALA A 203 4.74 -14.94 1.98
CA ALA A 203 4.53 -14.01 3.09
C ALA A 203 4.22 -12.60 2.58
N VAL A 204 4.85 -12.20 1.48
CA VAL A 204 4.62 -10.98 0.72
C VAL A 204 3.23 -10.99 0.07
N GLY A 205 2.84 -12.07 -0.59
CA GLY A 205 1.50 -12.22 -1.15
C GLY A 205 0.41 -12.23 -0.06
N ALA A 206 0.67 -12.85 1.09
CA ALA A 206 -0.21 -12.79 2.25
C ALA A 206 -0.22 -11.40 2.90
N ALA A 207 0.93 -10.71 2.96
CA ALA A 207 1.03 -9.34 3.45
C ALA A 207 0.35 -8.34 2.51
N VAL A 208 0.43 -8.53 1.18
CA VAL A 208 -0.30 -7.73 0.18
C VAL A 208 -1.81 -8.01 0.23
N ALA A 209 -2.21 -9.28 0.43
CA ALA A 209 -3.61 -9.63 0.63
C ALA A 209 -4.18 -9.09 1.95
N THR A 210 -3.31 -8.82 2.92
CA THR A 210 -3.64 -8.19 4.21
C THR A 210 -3.17 -6.74 4.30
N ALA A 211 -2.21 -6.32 3.47
CA ALA A 211 -1.77 -4.93 3.37
C ALA A 211 -2.85 -4.12 2.65
N ARG A 212 -3.59 -3.45 3.45
CA ARG A 212 -4.62 -2.51 3.06
C ARG A 212 -3.93 -1.34 2.40
N LEU A 213 -4.06 -1.27 1.10
CA LEU A 213 -3.53 -0.18 0.32
C LEU A 213 -4.37 1.06 0.61
N ALA A 214 -3.75 2.06 1.20
CA ALA A 214 -4.31 3.38 1.32
C ALA A 214 -3.70 4.27 0.24
N GLY A 215 -4.45 5.25 -0.21
CA GLY A 215 -3.95 6.19 -1.20
C GLY A 215 -4.66 7.52 -1.09
N PHE A 216 -4.08 8.53 -1.67
CA PHE A 216 -4.75 9.80 -1.85
C PHE A 216 -4.53 10.33 -3.27
N ALA A 217 -5.45 11.18 -3.72
CA ALA A 217 -5.36 11.86 -4.99
C ALA A 217 -5.56 13.36 -4.79
N SER A 218 -4.77 14.16 -5.49
CA SER A 218 -4.79 15.62 -5.43
C SER A 218 -4.64 16.24 -6.81
N ARG A 219 -5.26 17.41 -7.00
CA ARG A 219 -4.99 18.23 -8.17
C ARG A 219 -3.69 19.00 -8.00
N ARG A 220 -2.88 19.01 -9.06
CA ARG A 220 -1.79 19.97 -9.15
C ARG A 220 -2.40 21.39 -9.23
N HIS A 221 -1.92 22.30 -8.40
CA HIS A 221 -2.25 23.71 -8.57
C HIS A 221 -1.65 24.17 -9.92
N PRO A 222 -2.40 24.80 -10.83
CA PRO A 222 -1.83 25.36 -12.06
C PRO A 222 -0.84 26.46 -11.67
N GLY A 223 0.42 26.16 -11.83
CA GLY A 223 1.63 26.92 -11.71
C GLY A 223 1.59 28.34 -11.11
N ARG A 224 2.28 28.51 -10.00
CA ARG A 224 3.01 29.75 -9.76
C ARG A 224 4.14 29.80 -10.77
N PRO A 225 4.30 30.89 -11.54
CA PRO A 225 5.49 31.06 -12.38
C PRO A 225 6.70 31.06 -11.43
N THR A 226 7.67 30.20 -11.72
CA THR A 226 9.00 30.29 -11.14
C THR A 226 9.60 31.61 -11.61
N ASP A 227 9.54 32.65 -10.77
CA ASP A 227 10.35 33.85 -10.95
C ASP A 227 11.81 33.40 -10.79
N VAL A 228 12.46 33.22 -11.94
CA VAL A 228 13.91 33.15 -12.07
C VAL A 228 14.43 34.57 -11.84
N VAL A 229 15.14 34.73 -10.73
CA VAL A 229 16.12 35.82 -10.57
C VAL A 229 17.47 35.18 -10.33
#